data_e41806136cd237705940304883938261
#
_entry.id   e41806136cd237705940304883938261
#
_cell.length_a   1.000
_cell.length_b   1.000
_cell.length_c   1.000
_cell.angle_alpha   90.00
_cell.angle_beta   90.00
_cell.angle_gamma   90.00
#
_symmetry.space_group_name_H-M   'P 1'
#
loop_
_entity.id
_entity.type
_entity.pdbx_description
1 polymer ?
#
loop_
_entity_poly.entity_id
_entity_poly.type
_entity_poly.pdbx_seq_one_letter_code
_entity_poly.pdbx_strand_id
1 'polypeptide(L)'
;VERMKAVVMKLDVKDQSSSSLKVIYLKYADANALVELLNKMTPNIDEKSSNKSKTSITAHEETNSLIISAEPDVMTSLTGIISQLDIRRAQVLVEAIIVEISDQLSKDLGFQFLFSGEGSNSPIASQRFGNPTPDLSTLIGGLTPGGSTTAILSTLLSLDGFATGVGKYKKGGDSFAAILNVLAKNSDSNVLSTPSILTMDNEESSIIVGQEIPITTGESLGTNNSNPFRTVTRQEIGIKLSVKPQINEGNSIKLDIEQEVSSLSGPISAGSAEIVTNKRAIETVVMVEDNQTIVLGGLIDDDIQESIRKVPLLGDIPVIGKAFRQEQTTINKKNLVVFLKPTI
;
A
#
# COMPACT_ATOMS: atom_id res chain seq x y z
N VAL A 1 74.90 52.15 9.60
CA VAL A 1 75.03 50.71 9.79
C VAL A 1 73.93 50.19 10.68
N GLU A 2 73.54 50.83 11.79
CA GLU A 2 72.49 50.38 12.70
C GLU A 2 71.08 50.43 12.12
N ARG A 3 70.75 51.47 11.30
CA ARG A 3 69.42 51.50 10.60
C ARG A 3 69.26 50.41 9.55
N MET A 4 70.36 49.97 8.93
CA MET A 4 70.34 48.85 7.98
C MET A 4 70.18 47.50 8.72
N LYS A 5 70.81 47.32 9.91
CA LYS A 5 70.58 46.15 10.76
C LYS A 5 69.11 46.02 11.23
N ALA A 6 68.50 47.16 11.62
CA ALA A 6 67.14 47.19 12.05
C ALA A 6 66.14 46.87 10.90
N VAL A 7 66.42 47.25 9.66
CA VAL A 7 65.69 46.95 8.45
C VAL A 7 65.84 45.47 8.09
N VAL A 8 67.09 44.95 8.16
CA VAL A 8 67.37 43.53 7.91
C VAL A 8 66.72 42.65 8.99
N MET A 9 66.73 43.01 10.29
CA MET A 9 66.03 42.31 11.34
C MET A 9 64.52 42.35 11.19
N LYS A 10 63.97 43.41 10.56
CA LYS A 10 62.54 43.47 10.23
C LYS A 10 62.13 42.69 8.98
N LEU A 11 63.08 42.45 8.09
CA LEU A 11 62.95 41.65 6.87
C LEU A 11 63.30 40.16 7.10
N ASP A 12 64.13 39.89 8.08
CA ASP A 12 64.48 38.51 8.53
C ASP A 12 63.43 38.04 9.57
N VAL A 13 62.17 38.26 9.30
CA VAL A 13 61.10 37.54 9.93
C VAL A 13 61.13 36.16 9.26
N LYS A 14 61.77 35.21 9.99
CA LYS A 14 61.66 33.78 9.68
C LYS A 14 60.23 33.50 9.35
N ASP A 15 60.00 33.20 8.08
CA ASP A 15 58.70 32.77 7.58
C ASP A 15 58.27 31.58 8.41
N GLN A 16 57.64 31.80 9.55
CA GLN A 16 56.97 30.77 10.27
C GLN A 16 55.77 30.39 9.42
N SER A 17 55.96 29.42 8.57
CA SER A 17 54.86 28.63 8.04
C SER A 17 54.16 27.91 9.23
N SER A 18 53.53 28.70 10.09
CA SER A 18 52.77 28.22 11.19
C SER A 18 51.42 27.77 10.62
N SER A 19 51.33 26.50 10.27
CA SER A 19 50.02 25.89 10.12
C SER A 19 49.29 26.10 11.45
N SER A 20 48.25 26.91 11.45
CA SER A 20 47.45 27.10 12.64
C SER A 20 46.52 25.91 12.79
N LEU A 21 46.55 25.28 13.96
CA LEU A 21 45.60 24.25 14.34
C LEU A 21 44.40 24.91 14.99
N LYS A 22 43.22 24.61 14.51
CA LYS A 22 41.96 25.13 15.05
C LYS A 22 40.93 24.04 15.18
N VAL A 23 40.24 24.00 16.32
CA VAL A 23 39.10 23.13 16.56
C VAL A 23 37.82 23.96 16.44
N ILE A 24 36.87 23.50 15.64
CA ILE A 24 35.58 24.14 15.42
C ILE A 24 34.48 23.15 15.80
N TYR A 25 33.66 23.52 16.78
CA TYR A 25 32.50 22.74 17.20
C TYR A 25 31.32 23.09 16.31
N LEU A 26 30.69 22.07 15.70
CA LEU A 26 29.50 22.25 14.87
C LEU A 26 28.24 22.20 15.74
N LYS A 27 27.26 22.99 15.34
CA LYS A 27 25.97 23.09 16.08
C LYS A 27 24.88 22.25 15.43
N TYR A 28 24.85 22.18 14.12
CA TYR A 28 23.74 21.61 13.34
C TYR A 28 24.22 20.60 12.29
N ALA A 29 25.36 20.87 11.66
CA ALA A 29 25.91 20.05 10.58
C ALA A 29 26.66 18.83 11.15
N ASP A 30 26.71 17.74 10.37
CA ASP A 30 27.51 16.56 10.68
C ASP A 30 28.97 16.78 10.29
N ALA A 31 29.90 16.49 11.22
CA ALA A 31 31.33 16.70 11.02
C ALA A 31 31.91 15.79 9.91
N ASN A 32 31.46 14.53 9.81
CA ASN A 32 31.97 13.60 8.80
C ASN A 32 31.56 14.03 7.39
N ALA A 33 30.29 14.40 7.21
CA ALA A 33 29.77 14.89 5.92
C ALA A 33 30.49 16.17 5.47
N LEU A 34 30.76 17.09 6.41
CA LEU A 34 31.49 18.33 6.09
C LEU A 34 32.96 18.06 5.73
N VAL A 35 33.64 17.15 6.41
CA VAL A 35 35.03 16.78 6.09
C VAL A 35 35.14 16.23 4.67
N GLU A 36 34.22 15.36 4.25
CA GLU A 36 34.21 14.85 2.87
C GLU A 36 34.09 15.97 1.83
N LEU A 37 33.17 16.91 2.09
CA LEU A 37 32.94 18.08 1.21
C LEU A 37 34.17 18.98 1.17
N LEU A 38 34.71 19.35 2.33
CA LEU A 38 35.86 20.24 2.44
C LEU A 38 37.14 19.62 1.84
N ASN A 39 37.36 18.32 2.02
CA ASN A 39 38.50 17.62 1.42
C ASN A 39 38.43 17.59 -0.12
N LYS A 40 37.22 17.54 -0.71
CA LYS A 40 37.03 17.67 -2.17
C LYS A 40 37.32 19.08 -2.68
N MET A 41 37.16 20.11 -1.84
CA MET A 41 37.40 21.50 -2.19
C MET A 41 38.87 21.96 -1.94
N THR A 42 39.55 21.32 -1.00
CA THR A 42 40.92 21.69 -0.56
C THR A 42 41.96 21.70 -1.69
N PRO A 43 42.02 20.76 -2.66
CA PRO A 43 42.97 20.80 -3.75
C PRO A 43 42.92 22.11 -4.58
N ASN A 44 41.73 22.65 -4.77
CA ASN A 44 41.51 23.87 -5.54
C ASN A 44 41.92 25.17 -4.75
N ILE A 45 41.95 25.07 -3.43
CA ILE A 45 42.32 26.18 -2.52
C ILE A 45 43.84 26.21 -2.35
N ASP A 46 44.50 25.06 -2.22
CA ASP A 46 45.95 24.91 -2.07
C ASP A 46 46.74 25.31 -3.33
N GLU A 47 46.17 25.17 -4.54
CA GLU A 47 46.80 25.67 -5.80
C GLU A 47 46.96 27.17 -5.87
N LYS A 48 46.17 27.95 -5.12
CA LYS A 48 46.26 29.41 -5.05
C LYS A 48 47.19 29.90 -3.95
N SER A 49 47.64 29.01 -3.06
CA SER A 49 48.54 29.34 -1.95
C SER A 49 50.00 29.18 -2.37
N SER A 50 50.83 30.21 -2.15
CA SER A 50 52.25 30.28 -2.54
C SER A 50 53.15 29.32 -1.77
N ASN A 51 52.67 28.70 -0.70
CA ASN A 51 53.43 27.79 0.17
C ASN A 51 52.70 26.42 0.25
N LYS A 52 53.48 25.37 -0.02
CA LYS A 52 53.04 23.92 0.02
C LYS A 52 52.79 23.37 1.42
N SER A 53 52.11 24.08 2.32
CA SER A 53 51.68 23.47 3.55
C SER A 53 50.35 22.71 3.32
N LYS A 54 50.38 21.38 3.49
CA LYS A 54 49.20 20.52 3.30
C LYS A 54 48.13 20.89 4.29
N THR A 55 46.99 21.36 3.79
CA THR A 55 45.79 21.48 4.60
C THR A 55 45.28 20.09 5.00
N SER A 56 45.02 19.91 6.28
CA SER A 56 44.47 18.65 6.82
C SER A 56 43.19 18.96 7.61
N ILE A 57 42.09 18.29 7.26
CA ILE A 57 40.81 18.42 7.93
C ILE A 57 40.38 17.03 8.42
N THR A 58 40.11 16.92 9.70
CA THR A 58 39.67 15.67 10.35
C THR A 58 38.43 15.91 11.21
N ALA A 59 37.46 15.02 11.13
CA ALA A 59 36.31 15.03 12.02
C ALA A 59 36.62 14.29 13.32
N HIS A 60 36.10 14.80 14.43
CA HIS A 60 35.99 14.07 15.68
C HIS A 60 34.49 13.83 15.96
N GLU A 61 34.06 12.61 15.78
CA GLU A 61 32.65 12.22 15.76
C GLU A 61 31.97 12.41 17.12
N GLU A 62 32.63 11.99 18.20
CA GLU A 62 32.06 12.04 19.56
C GLU A 62 31.68 13.46 20.02
N THR A 63 32.42 14.47 19.59
CA THR A 63 32.17 15.88 19.95
C THR A 63 31.62 16.72 18.81
N ASN A 64 31.29 16.09 17.67
CA ASN A 64 30.82 16.75 16.44
C ASN A 64 31.66 17.99 16.10
N SER A 65 32.98 17.81 16.05
CA SER A 65 33.94 18.91 15.82
C SER A 65 34.88 18.63 14.68
N LEU A 66 35.35 19.69 14.04
CA LEU A 66 36.36 19.67 12.98
C LEU A 66 37.70 20.12 13.55
N ILE A 67 38.74 19.35 13.29
CA ILE A 67 40.12 19.70 13.58
C ILE A 67 40.76 20.07 12.25
N ILE A 68 41.13 21.34 12.11
CA ILE A 68 41.66 21.91 10.87
C ILE A 68 43.06 22.35 11.12
N SER A 69 44.02 21.90 10.29
CA SER A 69 45.39 22.38 10.21
C SER A 69 45.58 22.98 8.84
N ALA A 70 45.72 24.31 8.78
CA ALA A 70 45.84 25.05 7.53
C ALA A 70 46.63 26.35 7.70
N GLU A 71 47.00 26.95 6.62
CA GLU A 71 47.59 28.30 6.57
C GLU A 71 46.55 29.36 7.02
N PRO A 72 46.93 30.48 7.64
CA PRO A 72 46.01 31.48 8.20
C PRO A 72 44.94 31.97 7.22
N ASP A 73 45.30 32.22 5.96
CA ASP A 73 44.36 32.69 4.92
C ASP A 73 43.35 31.61 4.52
N VAL A 74 43.83 30.36 4.40
CA VAL A 74 43.00 29.18 4.12
C VAL A 74 42.10 28.88 5.31
N MET A 75 42.61 29.01 6.54
CA MET A 75 41.84 28.82 7.78
C MET A 75 40.68 29.82 7.87
N THR A 76 40.91 31.08 7.53
CA THR A 76 39.87 32.09 7.55
C THR A 76 38.78 31.79 6.52
N SER A 77 39.18 31.40 5.31
CA SER A 77 38.26 30.99 4.24
C SER A 77 37.45 29.77 4.62
N LEU A 78 38.07 28.70 5.15
CA LEU A 78 37.41 27.51 5.62
C LEU A 78 36.43 27.78 6.79
N THR A 79 36.85 28.62 7.75
CA THR A 79 35.98 29.00 8.88
C THR A 79 34.74 29.76 8.36
N GLY A 80 34.91 30.64 7.36
CA GLY A 80 33.80 31.34 6.72
C GLY A 80 32.82 30.41 6.02
N ILE A 81 33.31 29.40 5.28
CA ILE A 81 32.49 28.39 4.61
C ILE A 81 31.76 27.54 5.64
N ILE A 82 32.46 27.05 6.67
CA ILE A 82 31.83 26.24 7.74
C ILE A 82 30.70 26.99 8.43
N SER A 83 30.89 28.27 8.74
CA SER A 83 29.84 29.07 9.39
C SER A 83 28.60 29.29 8.53
N GLN A 84 28.73 29.27 7.21
CA GLN A 84 27.61 29.33 6.27
C GLN A 84 26.90 27.98 6.07
N LEU A 85 27.61 26.87 6.28
CA LEU A 85 27.05 25.54 6.15
C LEU A 85 26.46 25.00 7.46
N ASP A 86 26.92 25.48 8.61
CA ASP A 86 26.43 25.07 9.93
C ASP A 86 25.19 25.85 10.34
N ILE A 87 24.11 25.71 9.57
CA ILE A 87 22.82 26.36 9.79
C ILE A 87 21.76 25.35 10.21
N ARG A 88 20.77 25.81 10.95
CA ARG A 88 19.64 24.97 11.36
C ARG A 88 18.80 24.62 10.12
N ARG A 89 18.66 23.31 9.84
CA ARG A 89 17.75 22.83 8.81
C ARG A 89 16.31 22.87 9.31
N ALA A 90 15.38 23.29 8.46
CA ALA A 90 13.97 23.25 8.75
C ALA A 90 13.45 21.80 8.76
N GLN A 91 12.32 21.58 9.38
CA GLN A 91 11.64 20.29 9.44
C GLN A 91 10.28 20.41 8.75
N VAL A 92 9.85 19.36 8.12
CA VAL A 92 8.56 19.27 7.45
C VAL A 92 7.78 18.11 8.04
N LEU A 93 6.61 18.39 8.58
CA LEU A 93 5.61 17.38 8.90
C LEU A 93 4.81 17.09 7.65
N VAL A 94 4.82 15.84 7.20
CA VAL A 94 4.05 15.39 6.04
C VAL A 94 2.95 14.47 6.50
N GLU A 95 1.72 14.86 6.23
CA GLU A 95 0.51 14.10 6.53
C GLU A 95 -0.12 13.62 5.22
N ALA A 96 -0.23 12.30 5.04
CA ALA A 96 -0.99 11.73 3.95
C ALA A 96 -2.39 11.33 4.45
N ILE A 97 -3.40 11.51 3.61
CA ILE A 97 -4.79 11.13 3.90
C ILE A 97 -5.25 10.21 2.78
N ILE A 98 -5.51 8.97 3.11
CA ILE A 98 -5.94 7.93 2.19
C ILE A 98 -7.39 7.62 2.49
N VAL A 99 -8.27 7.86 1.52
CA VAL A 99 -9.70 7.57 1.61
C VAL A 99 -10.03 6.50 0.57
N GLU A 100 -10.53 5.37 1.02
CA GLU A 100 -11.03 4.31 0.16
C GLU A 100 -12.49 4.02 0.54
N ILE A 101 -13.39 4.17 -0.42
CA ILE A 101 -14.80 3.86 -0.29
C ILE A 101 -15.10 2.75 -1.28
N SER A 102 -15.65 1.65 -0.80
CA SER A 102 -16.10 0.56 -1.65
C SER A 102 -17.54 0.19 -1.33
N ASP A 103 -18.36 0.15 -2.39
CA ASP A 103 -19.76 -0.25 -2.33
C ASP A 103 -19.93 -1.49 -3.19
N GLN A 104 -20.49 -2.54 -2.61
CA GLN A 104 -20.81 -3.76 -3.32
C GLN A 104 -22.31 -4.03 -3.21
N LEU A 105 -23.00 -3.98 -4.34
CA LEU A 105 -24.41 -4.33 -4.46
C LEU A 105 -24.56 -5.59 -5.29
N SER A 106 -25.17 -6.63 -4.71
CA SER A 106 -25.51 -7.87 -5.41
C SER A 106 -27.01 -8.09 -5.35
N LYS A 107 -27.62 -8.33 -6.52
CA LYS A 107 -29.04 -8.70 -6.64
C LYS A 107 -29.13 -10.01 -7.38
N ASP A 108 -29.91 -10.94 -6.84
CA ASP A 108 -30.19 -12.24 -7.45
C ASP A 108 -31.70 -12.48 -7.43
N LEU A 109 -32.25 -12.77 -8.59
CA LEU A 109 -33.65 -13.14 -8.77
C LEU A 109 -33.67 -14.44 -9.57
N GLY A 110 -34.13 -15.52 -8.94
CA GLY A 110 -34.18 -16.84 -9.56
C GLY A 110 -35.50 -17.57 -9.30
N PHE A 111 -35.97 -18.27 -10.32
CA PHE A 111 -37.12 -19.17 -10.22
C PHE A 111 -36.69 -20.58 -10.65
N GLN A 112 -37.02 -21.57 -9.83
CA GLN A 112 -36.74 -22.98 -10.07
C GLN A 112 -38.02 -23.76 -10.00
N PHE A 113 -38.19 -24.76 -10.87
CA PHE A 113 -39.29 -25.71 -10.74
C PHE A 113 -38.85 -27.12 -11.10
N LEU A 114 -39.55 -28.07 -10.55
CA LEU A 114 -39.45 -29.50 -10.86
C LEU A 114 -40.87 -30.07 -10.96
N PHE A 115 -41.14 -30.76 -12.04
CA PHE A 115 -42.36 -31.52 -12.24
C PHE A 115 -41.96 -32.98 -12.56
N SER A 116 -42.58 -33.94 -11.88
CA SER A 116 -42.40 -35.36 -12.14
C SER A 116 -43.76 -36.06 -12.12
N GLY A 117 -44.15 -36.60 -13.26
CA GLY A 117 -45.34 -37.39 -13.41
C GLY A 117 -45.15 -38.85 -13.00
N GLU A 118 -46.26 -39.62 -12.97
CA GLU A 118 -46.29 -41.04 -12.59
C GLU A 118 -46.18 -41.95 -13.83
N GLY A 119 -45.43 -43.07 -13.70
CA GLY A 119 -45.37 -44.14 -14.68
C GLY A 119 -44.13 -44.10 -15.61
N SER A 120 -44.01 -45.15 -16.41
CA SER A 120 -42.85 -45.40 -17.28
C SER A 120 -42.68 -44.35 -18.41
N ASN A 121 -43.76 -43.66 -18.79
CA ASN A 121 -43.79 -42.62 -19.84
C ASN A 121 -44.23 -41.25 -19.29
N SER A 122 -44.03 -40.99 -18.02
CA SER A 122 -44.48 -39.75 -17.38
C SER A 122 -43.58 -38.58 -17.78
N PRO A 123 -44.12 -37.38 -18.00
CA PRO A 123 -43.33 -36.21 -18.28
C PRO A 123 -42.52 -35.82 -17.04
N ILE A 124 -41.24 -35.55 -17.24
CA ILE A 124 -40.38 -34.96 -16.25
C ILE A 124 -39.90 -33.63 -16.83
N ALA A 125 -40.13 -32.56 -16.11
CA ALA A 125 -39.65 -31.22 -16.48
C ALA A 125 -38.95 -30.56 -15.30
N SER A 126 -37.78 -30.00 -15.53
CA SER A 126 -37.07 -29.26 -14.48
C SER A 126 -36.40 -28.02 -15.08
N GLN A 127 -36.42 -26.97 -14.34
CA GLN A 127 -35.64 -25.79 -14.64
C GLN A 127 -34.73 -25.47 -13.44
N ARG A 128 -33.42 -25.42 -13.73
CA ARG A 128 -32.40 -25.10 -12.75
C ARG A 128 -31.30 -24.27 -13.43
N PHE A 129 -30.91 -23.17 -12.83
CA PHE A 129 -29.83 -22.34 -13.33
C PHE A 129 -28.65 -22.39 -12.34
N GLY A 130 -27.50 -22.87 -12.83
CA GLY A 130 -26.27 -22.94 -12.05
C GLY A 130 -26.32 -23.90 -10.86
N ASN A 131 -25.82 -23.48 -9.74
CA ASN A 131 -25.83 -24.18 -8.45
C ASN A 131 -26.68 -23.39 -7.44
N PRO A 132 -28.01 -23.37 -7.62
CA PRO A 132 -28.86 -22.55 -6.78
C PRO A 132 -28.92 -23.09 -5.35
N THR A 133 -28.84 -22.19 -4.41
CA THR A 133 -29.22 -22.45 -3.01
C THR A 133 -30.55 -21.73 -2.76
N PRO A 134 -31.61 -22.41 -2.32
CA PRO A 134 -31.68 -23.85 -1.99
C PRO A 134 -31.76 -24.76 -3.22
N ASP A 135 -31.16 -25.93 -3.10
CA ASP A 135 -31.33 -26.97 -4.13
C ASP A 135 -32.69 -27.66 -4.00
N LEU A 136 -33.51 -27.52 -5.04
CA LEU A 136 -34.86 -28.12 -5.09
C LEU A 136 -34.85 -29.63 -4.94
N SER A 137 -33.78 -30.28 -5.40
CA SER A 137 -33.65 -31.76 -5.27
C SER A 137 -33.49 -32.21 -3.82
N THR A 138 -32.77 -31.44 -3.01
CA THR A 138 -32.58 -31.68 -1.58
C THR A 138 -33.89 -31.49 -0.82
N LEU A 139 -34.64 -30.47 -1.16
CA LEU A 139 -35.94 -30.22 -0.54
C LEU A 139 -36.96 -31.34 -0.85
N ILE A 140 -37.03 -31.78 -2.12
CA ILE A 140 -37.90 -32.87 -2.53
C ILE A 140 -37.45 -34.18 -1.90
N GLY A 141 -36.15 -34.48 -1.91
CA GLY A 141 -35.60 -35.68 -1.25
C GLY A 141 -35.95 -35.76 0.23
N GLY A 142 -36.00 -34.64 0.93
CA GLY A 142 -36.43 -34.56 2.32
C GLY A 142 -37.95 -34.74 2.54
N LEU A 143 -38.77 -34.44 1.53
CA LEU A 143 -40.23 -34.65 1.57
C LEU A 143 -40.67 -36.07 1.22
N THR A 144 -39.75 -36.93 0.73
CA THR A 144 -40.05 -38.33 0.42
C THR A 144 -40.22 -39.16 1.67
N PRO A 145 -41.02 -40.27 1.66
CA PRO A 145 -41.09 -41.18 2.78
C PRO A 145 -39.72 -41.77 3.15
N GLY A 146 -39.24 -41.48 4.34
CA GLY A 146 -37.89 -41.83 4.79
C GLY A 146 -36.83 -40.72 4.55
N GLY A 147 -37.21 -39.63 3.96
CA GLY A 147 -36.35 -38.44 3.82
C GLY A 147 -36.14 -37.73 5.17
N SER A 148 -35.02 -37.02 5.29
CA SER A 148 -34.63 -36.29 6.50
C SER A 148 -35.25 -34.90 6.53
N THR A 149 -36.18 -34.65 7.45
CA THR A 149 -36.70 -33.30 7.73
C THR A 149 -35.61 -32.37 8.22
N THR A 150 -34.55 -32.91 8.81
CA THR A 150 -33.36 -32.15 9.23
C THR A 150 -32.61 -31.58 8.01
N ALA A 151 -32.54 -32.30 6.89
CA ALA A 151 -31.94 -31.82 5.65
C ALA A 151 -32.73 -30.66 5.03
N ILE A 152 -34.08 -30.73 5.09
CA ILE A 152 -34.94 -29.61 4.66
C ILE A 152 -34.67 -28.39 5.53
N LEU A 153 -34.65 -28.56 6.85
CA LEU A 153 -34.48 -27.48 7.80
C LEU A 153 -33.08 -26.82 7.66
N SER A 154 -32.03 -27.62 7.53
CA SER A 154 -30.69 -27.10 7.33
C SER A 154 -30.56 -26.34 6.00
N THR A 155 -31.20 -26.82 4.94
CA THR A 155 -31.22 -26.14 3.64
C THR A 155 -32.01 -24.81 3.71
N LEU A 156 -33.13 -24.78 4.42
CA LEU A 156 -33.90 -23.56 4.64
C LEU A 156 -33.17 -22.54 5.54
N LEU A 157 -32.48 -23.02 6.58
CA LEU A 157 -31.70 -22.16 7.47
C LEU A 157 -30.39 -21.60 6.83
N SER A 158 -29.91 -22.24 5.78
CA SER A 158 -28.74 -21.77 5.03
C SER A 158 -29.04 -20.73 3.95
N LEU A 159 -30.33 -20.34 3.82
CA LEU A 159 -30.77 -19.36 2.85
C LEU A 159 -30.43 -17.94 3.27
N ASP A 160 -29.70 -17.26 2.42
CA ASP A 160 -29.60 -15.80 2.44
C ASP A 160 -30.74 -15.21 1.59
N GLY A 161 -31.43 -14.19 2.13
CA GLY A 161 -32.49 -13.50 1.42
C GLY A 161 -33.87 -14.07 1.65
N PHE A 162 -34.79 -13.80 0.72
CA PHE A 162 -36.17 -14.30 0.76
C PHE A 162 -36.34 -15.42 -0.26
N ALA A 163 -36.79 -16.57 0.21
CA ALA A 163 -37.19 -17.67 -0.65
C ALA A 163 -38.61 -18.13 -0.26
N THR A 164 -39.43 -18.32 -1.28
CA THR A 164 -40.76 -18.89 -1.13
C THR A 164 -40.98 -19.98 -2.15
N GLY A 165 -41.68 -21.00 -1.78
CA GLY A 165 -41.92 -22.13 -2.68
C GLY A 165 -43.26 -22.81 -2.41
N VAL A 166 -43.73 -23.51 -3.42
CA VAL A 166 -44.91 -24.37 -3.35
C VAL A 166 -44.53 -25.73 -3.92
N GLY A 167 -45.05 -26.78 -3.31
CA GLY A 167 -44.81 -28.14 -3.78
C GLY A 167 -45.84 -29.14 -3.28
N LYS A 168 -46.01 -30.18 -4.06
CA LYS A 168 -46.82 -31.34 -3.71
C LYS A 168 -46.06 -32.62 -4.05
N TYR A 169 -45.87 -33.47 -3.08
CA TYR A 169 -45.35 -34.81 -3.26
C TYR A 169 -46.44 -35.83 -3.13
N LYS A 170 -46.56 -36.75 -4.07
CA LYS A 170 -47.49 -37.87 -4.03
C LYS A 170 -46.74 -39.16 -4.40
N LYS A 171 -46.72 -40.14 -3.51
CA LYS A 171 -46.14 -41.44 -3.79
C LYS A 171 -47.01 -42.16 -4.82
N GLY A 172 -46.47 -42.48 -5.99
CA GLY A 172 -47.22 -43.09 -7.07
C GLY A 172 -48.19 -42.14 -7.75
N GLY A 173 -47.82 -40.86 -7.89
CA GLY A 173 -48.59 -39.83 -8.59
C GLY A 173 -47.77 -38.59 -8.93
N ASP A 174 -48.40 -37.63 -9.59
CA ASP A 174 -47.76 -36.41 -10.04
C ASP A 174 -47.23 -35.58 -8.86
N SER A 175 -45.97 -35.23 -8.92
CA SER A 175 -45.27 -34.43 -7.94
C SER A 175 -44.74 -33.17 -8.59
N PHE A 176 -44.86 -32.03 -7.92
CA PHE A 176 -44.26 -30.76 -8.38
C PHE A 176 -43.68 -29.97 -7.22
N ALA A 177 -42.71 -29.19 -7.51
CA ALA A 177 -42.19 -28.13 -6.63
C ALA A 177 -41.71 -26.91 -7.43
N ALA A 178 -41.89 -25.75 -6.87
CA ALA A 178 -41.41 -24.50 -7.43
C ALA A 178 -40.92 -23.60 -6.31
N ILE A 179 -39.81 -22.94 -6.53
CA ILE A 179 -39.16 -22.01 -5.59
C ILE A 179 -38.82 -20.71 -6.30
N LEU A 180 -39.18 -19.61 -5.67
CA LEU A 180 -38.72 -18.27 -6.03
C LEU A 180 -37.71 -17.81 -4.99
N ASN A 181 -36.51 -17.43 -5.44
CA ASN A 181 -35.46 -16.87 -4.62
C ASN A 181 -35.23 -15.39 -4.99
N VAL A 182 -35.16 -14.52 -4.00
CA VAL A 182 -34.90 -13.10 -4.15
C VAL A 182 -33.89 -12.69 -3.10
N LEU A 183 -32.73 -12.22 -3.55
CA LEU A 183 -31.67 -11.74 -2.69
C LEU A 183 -31.21 -10.33 -3.16
N ALA A 184 -31.10 -9.42 -2.21
CA ALA A 184 -30.39 -8.17 -2.41
C ALA A 184 -29.41 -8.00 -1.24
N LYS A 185 -28.13 -7.90 -1.56
CA LYS A 185 -27.04 -7.72 -0.59
C LYS A 185 -26.33 -6.41 -0.90
N ASN A 186 -26.19 -5.57 0.10
CA ASN A 186 -25.39 -4.36 0.05
C ASN A 186 -24.29 -4.45 1.10
N SER A 187 -23.07 -4.11 0.72
CA SER A 187 -21.91 -4.10 1.60
C SER A 187 -21.08 -2.87 1.31
N ASP A 188 -21.07 -1.95 2.26
CA ASP A 188 -20.34 -0.69 2.16
C ASP A 188 -19.13 -0.75 3.08
N SER A 189 -18.00 -0.28 2.60
CA SER A 189 -16.77 -0.18 3.39
C SER A 189 -16.14 1.18 3.15
N ASN A 190 -15.78 1.85 4.25
CA ASN A 190 -15.07 3.12 4.21
C ASN A 190 -13.80 2.99 5.05
N VAL A 191 -12.65 3.15 4.42
CA VAL A 191 -11.34 3.10 5.05
C VAL A 191 -10.70 4.48 4.98
N LEU A 192 -10.37 5.03 6.13
CA LEU A 192 -9.62 6.27 6.26
C LEU A 192 -8.31 5.96 6.99
N SER A 193 -7.19 6.32 6.37
CA SER A 193 -5.86 6.15 6.96
C SER A 193 -5.07 7.43 6.81
N THR A 194 -4.43 7.87 7.91
CA THR A 194 -3.70 9.14 7.95
C THR A 194 -2.28 8.94 8.50
N PRO A 195 -1.36 8.30 7.74
CA PRO A 195 0.03 8.22 8.14
C PRO A 195 0.66 9.62 8.14
N SER A 196 1.50 9.91 9.13
CA SER A 196 2.23 11.18 9.24
C SER A 196 3.66 10.94 9.66
N ILE A 197 4.57 11.73 9.13
CA ILE A 197 6.00 11.65 9.42
C ILE A 197 6.63 13.05 9.44
N LEU A 198 7.49 13.29 10.43
CA LEU A 198 8.31 14.48 10.51
C LEU A 198 9.71 14.17 9.98
N THR A 199 10.18 14.96 9.03
CA THR A 199 11.51 14.78 8.42
C THR A 199 12.24 16.11 8.29
N MET A 200 13.58 16.07 8.17
CA MET A 200 14.38 17.26 7.91
C MET A 200 14.41 17.57 6.40
N ASP A 201 14.64 18.84 6.09
CA ASP A 201 14.85 19.28 4.71
C ASP A 201 15.97 18.51 4.02
N ASN A 202 15.71 18.04 2.78
CA ASN A 202 16.58 17.23 1.93
C ASN A 202 16.93 15.82 2.49
N GLU A 203 16.21 15.33 3.52
CA GLU A 203 16.43 14.01 4.11
C GLU A 203 15.25 13.08 3.85
N GLU A 204 15.54 11.86 3.43
CA GLU A 204 14.54 10.84 3.21
C GLU A 204 14.18 10.16 4.53
N SER A 205 12.90 10.07 4.80
CA SER A 205 12.36 9.39 5.97
C SER A 205 11.20 8.49 5.58
N SER A 206 11.08 7.35 6.26
CA SER A 206 10.02 6.39 5.98
C SER A 206 9.35 5.90 7.26
N ILE A 207 8.05 5.65 7.17
CA ILE A 207 7.25 5.02 8.21
C ILE A 207 6.50 3.83 7.62
N ILE A 208 6.50 2.72 8.33
CA ILE A 208 5.77 1.49 7.99
C ILE A 208 4.88 1.13 9.18
N VAL A 209 3.58 1.03 8.92
CA VAL A 209 2.59 0.60 9.91
C VAL A 209 1.82 -0.57 9.34
N GLY A 210 2.04 -1.75 9.90
CA GLY A 210 1.45 -2.97 9.35
C GLY A 210 1.79 -4.22 10.14
N GLN A 211 1.70 -5.35 9.47
CA GLN A 211 2.01 -6.68 10.00
C GLN A 211 2.78 -7.50 8.97
N GLU A 212 3.59 -8.42 9.45
CA GLU A 212 4.28 -9.38 8.60
C GLU A 212 3.44 -10.64 8.43
N ILE A 213 3.27 -11.08 7.20
CA ILE A 213 2.61 -12.34 6.88
C ILE A 213 3.63 -13.36 6.36
N PRO A 214 3.55 -14.63 6.79
CA PRO A 214 4.36 -15.69 6.25
C PRO A 214 3.84 -16.13 4.87
N ILE A 215 4.70 -16.10 3.86
CA ILE A 215 4.41 -16.61 2.52
C ILE A 215 5.27 -17.83 2.26
N THR A 216 4.66 -18.93 1.83
CA THR A 216 5.38 -20.14 1.42
C THR A 216 5.98 -19.94 0.04
N THR A 217 7.30 -19.92 -0.06
CA THR A 217 8.03 -19.71 -1.32
C THR A 217 8.51 -21.01 -1.98
N GLY A 218 8.43 -22.12 -1.28
CA GLY A 218 8.79 -23.43 -1.81
C GLY A 218 8.35 -24.56 -0.90
N GLU A 219 7.95 -25.66 -1.50
CA GLU A 219 7.65 -26.92 -0.83
C GLU A 219 8.44 -28.03 -1.53
N SER A 220 9.26 -28.76 -0.80
CA SER A 220 9.96 -29.94 -1.30
C SER A 220 9.35 -31.19 -0.66
N LEU A 221 8.71 -32.00 -1.49
CA LEU A 221 8.21 -33.33 -1.09
C LEU A 221 9.36 -34.32 -1.21
N GLY A 222 9.86 -34.84 -0.09
CA GLY A 222 10.82 -35.94 -0.08
C GLY A 222 10.22 -37.21 -0.69
N THR A 223 11.05 -38.04 -1.33
CA THR A 223 10.65 -39.25 -2.06
C THR A 223 9.91 -40.32 -1.21
N ASN A 224 9.89 -40.17 0.13
CA ASN A 224 9.25 -41.06 1.09
C ASN A 224 8.17 -40.40 1.95
N ASN A 225 7.56 -39.30 1.53
CA ASN A 225 6.37 -38.65 2.14
C ASN A 225 6.42 -38.41 3.67
N SER A 226 7.61 -38.40 4.29
CA SER A 226 7.69 -38.37 5.75
C SER A 226 8.08 -37.03 6.36
N ASN A 227 8.43 -36.02 5.58
CA ASN A 227 8.62 -34.64 6.10
C ASN A 227 8.75 -33.60 4.98
N PRO A 228 7.66 -32.90 4.57
CA PRO A 228 7.76 -31.83 3.60
C PRO A 228 8.51 -30.63 4.22
N PHE A 229 9.59 -30.21 3.57
CA PHE A 229 10.26 -28.95 3.93
C PHE A 229 9.53 -27.79 3.25
N ARG A 230 9.04 -26.84 4.05
CA ARG A 230 8.48 -25.59 3.57
C ARG A 230 9.45 -24.45 3.82
N THR A 231 9.75 -23.69 2.77
CA THR A 231 10.47 -22.43 2.89
C THR A 231 9.45 -21.31 3.02
N VAL A 232 9.56 -20.55 4.10
CA VAL A 232 8.64 -19.45 4.40
C VAL A 232 9.42 -18.14 4.37
N THR A 233 8.96 -17.19 3.56
CA THR A 233 9.46 -15.81 3.57
C THR A 233 8.37 -14.92 4.21
N ARG A 234 8.79 -13.95 5.00
CA ARG A 234 7.87 -12.97 5.58
C ARG A 234 7.78 -11.77 4.66
N GLN A 235 6.57 -11.33 4.41
CA GLN A 235 6.26 -10.13 3.65
C GLN A 235 5.52 -9.14 4.55
N GLU A 236 5.99 -7.91 4.55
CA GLU A 236 5.31 -6.81 5.22
C GLU A 236 4.07 -6.38 4.43
N ILE A 237 2.96 -6.23 5.12
CA ILE A 237 1.70 -5.68 4.61
C ILE A 237 1.22 -4.60 5.55
N GLY A 238 0.70 -3.51 4.97
CA GLY A 238 0.22 -2.36 5.72
C GLY A 238 0.38 -1.07 4.93
N ILE A 239 0.61 0.02 5.63
CA ILE A 239 0.80 1.34 5.05
C ILE A 239 2.27 1.71 5.18
N LYS A 240 2.91 2.00 4.05
CA LYS A 240 4.27 2.53 3.95
C LYS A 240 4.20 3.93 3.36
N LEU A 241 4.85 4.89 3.98
CA LEU A 241 5.04 6.23 3.47
C LEU A 241 6.53 6.57 3.54
N SER A 242 7.17 6.85 2.40
CA SER A 242 8.52 7.37 2.29
C SER A 242 8.44 8.75 1.64
N VAL A 243 9.14 9.71 2.23
CA VAL A 243 9.09 11.11 1.83
C VAL A 243 10.46 11.75 1.93
N LYS A 244 10.82 12.51 0.90
CA LYS A 244 11.98 13.39 0.90
C LYS A 244 11.55 14.82 0.53
N PRO A 245 11.42 15.72 1.51
CA PRO A 245 11.07 17.11 1.27
C PRO A 245 12.29 17.92 0.84
N GLN A 246 12.06 18.95 0.06
CA GLN A 246 13.01 20.00 -0.25
C GLN A 246 12.29 21.35 -0.19
N ILE A 247 12.68 22.19 0.75
CA ILE A 247 12.09 23.51 0.94
C ILE A 247 12.77 24.49 -0.03
N ASN A 248 11.97 25.19 -0.81
CA ASN A 248 12.44 26.21 -1.73
C ASN A 248 12.18 27.62 -1.17
N GLU A 249 12.79 28.64 -1.78
CA GLU A 249 12.47 30.02 -1.46
C GLU A 249 10.98 30.31 -1.71
N GLY A 250 10.32 31.00 -0.76
CA GLY A 250 8.90 31.33 -0.85
C GLY A 250 7.96 30.30 -0.22
N ASN A 251 8.44 29.44 0.70
CA ASN A 251 7.67 28.44 1.43
C ASN A 251 7.02 27.34 0.57
N SER A 252 7.48 27.17 -0.67
CA SER A 252 7.09 26.02 -1.48
C SER A 252 7.97 24.81 -1.17
N ILE A 253 7.35 23.64 -1.06
CA ILE A 253 8.00 22.41 -0.70
C ILE A 253 7.89 21.45 -1.89
N LYS A 254 9.05 21.03 -2.42
CA LYS A 254 9.11 19.91 -3.35
C LYS A 254 9.15 18.62 -2.53
N LEU A 255 8.24 17.73 -2.80
CA LEU A 255 8.10 16.45 -2.12
C LEU A 255 8.31 15.31 -3.11
N ASP A 256 9.26 14.45 -2.82
CA ASP A 256 9.44 13.16 -3.47
C ASP A 256 8.80 12.11 -2.57
N ILE A 257 7.77 11.43 -3.07
CA ILE A 257 6.87 10.62 -2.26
C ILE A 257 6.72 9.24 -2.86
N GLU A 258 6.94 8.24 -2.03
CA GLU A 258 6.57 6.85 -2.28
C GLU A 258 5.58 6.41 -1.22
N GLN A 259 4.35 6.11 -1.63
CA GLN A 259 3.30 5.64 -0.75
C GLN A 259 2.78 4.29 -1.21
N GLU A 260 2.71 3.35 -0.30
CA GLU A 260 2.18 2.01 -0.53
C GLU A 260 1.16 1.66 0.54
N VAL A 261 0.02 1.14 0.10
CA VAL A 261 -1.00 0.53 0.96
C VAL A 261 -1.20 -0.89 0.51
N SER A 262 -0.90 -1.83 1.37
CA SER A 262 -1.11 -3.25 1.12
C SER A 262 -2.05 -3.85 2.16
N SER A 263 -2.96 -4.71 1.73
CA SER A 263 -3.95 -5.36 2.59
C SER A 263 -4.13 -6.82 2.20
N LEU A 264 -4.47 -7.63 3.19
CA LEU A 264 -4.77 -9.04 2.99
C LEU A 264 -6.18 -9.20 2.41
N SER A 265 -6.32 -9.91 1.30
CA SER A 265 -7.61 -10.21 0.69
C SER A 265 -8.16 -11.59 1.08
N GLY A 266 -7.31 -12.49 1.59
CA GLY A 266 -7.67 -13.84 2.00
C GLY A 266 -6.96 -14.93 1.21
N PRO A 267 -7.22 -16.20 1.50
CA PRO A 267 -6.66 -17.33 0.75
C PRO A 267 -7.30 -17.43 -0.63
N ILE A 268 -6.54 -17.88 -1.64
CA ILE A 268 -7.02 -18.09 -3.02
C ILE A 268 -8.14 -19.13 -3.07
N SER A 269 -8.04 -20.17 -2.25
CA SER A 269 -9.10 -21.18 -2.08
C SER A 269 -9.15 -21.67 -0.64
N ALA A 270 -10.29 -22.20 -0.22
CA ALA A 270 -10.43 -22.78 1.10
C ALA A 270 -9.42 -23.93 1.29
N GLY A 271 -8.48 -23.76 2.22
CA GLY A 271 -7.41 -24.72 2.48
C GLY A 271 -6.10 -24.52 1.72
N SER A 272 -5.98 -23.51 0.83
CA SER A 272 -4.70 -23.18 0.21
C SER A 272 -3.82 -22.36 1.16
N ALA A 273 -2.51 -22.61 1.08
CA ALA A 273 -1.51 -21.79 1.80
C ALA A 273 -1.17 -20.49 1.06
N GLU A 274 -1.76 -20.28 -0.11
CA GLU A 274 -1.55 -19.10 -0.95
C GLU A 274 -2.48 -17.98 -0.56
N ILE A 275 -1.92 -16.81 -0.38
CA ILE A 275 -2.60 -15.62 0.14
C ILE A 275 -2.60 -14.54 -0.94
N VAL A 276 -3.76 -13.93 -1.18
CA VAL A 276 -3.89 -12.78 -2.07
C VAL A 276 -3.71 -11.49 -1.26
N THR A 277 -2.80 -10.64 -1.72
CA THR A 277 -2.60 -9.29 -1.19
C THR A 277 -3.03 -8.25 -2.21
N ASN A 278 -3.82 -7.28 -1.78
CA ASN A 278 -4.12 -6.10 -2.56
C ASN A 278 -3.05 -5.05 -2.29
N LYS A 279 -2.48 -4.49 -3.35
CA LYS A 279 -1.44 -3.45 -3.27
C LYS A 279 -1.88 -2.21 -4.05
N ARG A 280 -1.73 -1.05 -3.43
CA ARG A 280 -1.92 0.26 -4.02
C ARG A 280 -0.67 1.06 -3.78
N ALA A 281 -0.02 1.55 -4.83
CA ALA A 281 1.22 2.30 -4.72
C ALA A 281 1.14 3.57 -5.58
N ILE A 282 1.66 4.65 -5.05
CA ILE A 282 1.82 5.94 -5.72
C ILE A 282 3.26 6.38 -5.50
N GLU A 283 3.96 6.65 -6.60
CA GLU A 283 5.29 7.22 -6.61
C GLU A 283 5.24 8.48 -7.45
N THR A 284 5.55 9.63 -6.87
CA THR A 284 5.41 10.91 -7.57
C THR A 284 6.26 12.00 -6.91
N VAL A 285 6.59 13.02 -7.71
CA VAL A 285 7.24 14.24 -7.25
C VAL A 285 6.29 15.40 -7.46
N VAL A 286 5.97 16.11 -6.40
CA VAL A 286 5.04 17.23 -6.42
C VAL A 286 5.62 18.48 -5.75
N MET A 287 5.07 19.63 -6.08
CA MET A 287 5.40 20.89 -5.42
C MET A 287 4.12 21.43 -4.76
N VAL A 288 4.22 21.76 -3.48
CA VAL A 288 3.09 22.16 -2.64
C VAL A 288 3.50 23.37 -1.80
N GLU A 289 2.58 24.26 -1.54
CA GLU A 289 2.79 25.34 -0.58
C GLU A 289 2.59 24.88 0.87
N ASP A 290 3.24 25.54 1.80
CA ASP A 290 3.09 25.26 3.24
C ASP A 290 1.63 25.26 3.66
N ASN A 291 1.21 24.25 4.45
CA ASN A 291 -0.16 24.01 4.92
C ASN A 291 -1.23 23.78 3.82
N GLN A 292 -0.87 23.68 2.54
CA GLN A 292 -1.81 23.40 1.47
C GLN A 292 -2.05 21.88 1.33
N THR A 293 -3.31 21.49 1.20
CA THR A 293 -3.67 20.11 0.89
C THR A 293 -3.82 19.93 -0.61
N ILE A 294 -3.13 18.94 -1.17
CA ILE A 294 -3.23 18.58 -2.59
C ILE A 294 -3.73 17.14 -2.74
N VAL A 295 -4.27 16.83 -3.92
CA VAL A 295 -4.61 15.47 -4.33
C VAL A 295 -3.40 14.91 -5.07
N LEU A 296 -2.83 13.80 -4.58
CA LEU A 296 -1.76 13.08 -5.27
C LEU A 296 -2.28 12.24 -6.42
N GLY A 297 -3.44 11.64 -6.23
CA GLY A 297 -4.06 10.79 -7.21
C GLY A 297 -5.28 10.08 -6.66
N GLY A 298 -5.93 9.30 -7.52
CA GLY A 298 -7.08 8.51 -7.12
C GLY A 298 -7.46 7.50 -8.19
N LEU A 299 -8.38 6.62 -7.83
CA LEU A 299 -8.99 5.63 -8.71
C LEU A 299 -10.49 5.65 -8.48
N ILE A 300 -11.25 5.72 -9.56
CA ILE A 300 -12.68 5.45 -9.56
C ILE A 300 -12.87 4.23 -10.45
N ASP A 301 -13.38 3.16 -9.87
CA ASP A 301 -13.60 1.87 -10.54
C ASP A 301 -15.05 1.46 -10.33
N ASP A 302 -15.79 1.34 -11.44
CA ASP A 302 -17.17 0.90 -11.48
C ASP A 302 -17.24 -0.38 -12.32
N ASP A 303 -17.40 -1.53 -11.67
CA ASP A 303 -17.57 -2.84 -12.31
C ASP A 303 -19.02 -3.30 -12.17
N ILE A 304 -19.70 -3.44 -13.30
CA ILE A 304 -21.08 -3.91 -13.38
C ILE A 304 -21.11 -5.21 -14.13
N GLN A 305 -21.46 -6.27 -13.43
CA GLN A 305 -21.60 -7.61 -13.99
C GLN A 305 -23.08 -8.02 -14.00
N GLU A 306 -23.62 -8.19 -15.18
CA GLU A 306 -24.96 -8.71 -15.38
C GLU A 306 -24.89 -10.11 -16.00
N SER A 307 -25.49 -11.08 -15.32
CA SER A 307 -25.62 -12.45 -15.81
C SER A 307 -27.09 -12.81 -15.94
N ILE A 308 -27.55 -13.00 -17.18
CA ILE A 308 -28.91 -13.46 -17.45
C ILE A 308 -28.83 -14.87 -18.02
N ARG A 309 -29.40 -15.82 -17.30
CA ARG A 309 -29.57 -17.20 -17.73
C ARG A 309 -31.04 -17.41 -18.02
N LYS A 310 -31.41 -17.80 -19.24
CA LYS A 310 -32.79 -17.98 -19.64
C LYS A 310 -33.02 -19.23 -20.45
N VAL A 311 -34.22 -19.77 -20.39
CA VAL A 311 -34.68 -20.80 -21.33
C VAL A 311 -35.00 -20.13 -22.66
N PRO A 312 -34.36 -20.53 -23.78
CA PRO A 312 -34.65 -19.96 -25.10
C PRO A 312 -36.15 -19.95 -25.40
N LEU A 313 -36.65 -18.89 -26.04
CA LEU A 313 -38.04 -18.64 -26.38
C LEU A 313 -38.95 -18.34 -25.17
N LEU A 314 -38.94 -19.16 -24.10
CA LEU A 314 -39.79 -18.99 -22.92
C LEU A 314 -39.36 -17.81 -22.06
N GLY A 315 -38.04 -17.59 -21.91
CA GLY A 315 -37.49 -16.47 -21.13
C GLY A 315 -37.70 -15.10 -21.77
N ASP A 316 -38.07 -15.06 -23.05
CA ASP A 316 -38.27 -13.81 -23.82
C ASP A 316 -39.76 -13.35 -23.81
N ILE A 317 -40.67 -14.16 -23.26
CA ILE A 317 -42.09 -13.82 -23.20
C ILE A 317 -42.28 -12.67 -22.18
N PRO A 318 -42.94 -11.56 -22.58
CA PRO A 318 -43.23 -10.48 -21.65
C PRO A 318 -44.10 -10.99 -20.48
N VAL A 319 -43.77 -10.57 -19.24
CA VAL A 319 -44.42 -10.90 -17.97
C VAL A 319 -44.07 -12.34 -17.50
N ILE A 320 -44.37 -13.37 -18.29
CA ILE A 320 -44.17 -14.79 -17.92
C ILE A 320 -42.67 -15.19 -18.01
N GLY A 321 -41.94 -14.57 -18.91
CA GLY A 321 -40.50 -14.89 -19.13
C GLY A 321 -39.62 -14.71 -17.88
N LYS A 322 -40.02 -13.89 -16.92
CA LYS A 322 -39.31 -13.76 -15.62
C LYS A 322 -39.27 -15.05 -14.83
N ALA A 323 -40.25 -15.93 -14.99
CA ALA A 323 -40.25 -17.28 -14.39
C ALA A 323 -39.32 -18.27 -15.08
N PHE A 324 -38.83 -17.94 -16.29
CA PHE A 324 -37.95 -18.81 -17.10
C PHE A 324 -36.55 -18.21 -17.28
N ARG A 325 -36.15 -17.27 -16.40
CA ARG A 325 -34.82 -16.67 -16.38
C ARG A 325 -34.35 -16.44 -14.94
N GLN A 326 -33.04 -16.49 -14.80
CA GLN A 326 -32.33 -16.02 -13.60
C GLN A 326 -31.58 -14.73 -13.97
N GLU A 327 -31.75 -13.71 -13.20
CA GLU A 327 -31.03 -12.46 -13.33
C GLU A 327 -30.14 -12.28 -12.09
N GLN A 328 -28.85 -12.09 -12.32
CA GLN A 328 -27.88 -11.79 -11.28
C GLN A 328 -27.15 -10.51 -11.70
N THR A 329 -27.23 -9.49 -10.88
CA THR A 329 -26.53 -8.23 -11.08
C THR A 329 -25.61 -8.01 -9.90
N THR A 330 -24.33 -7.82 -10.17
CA THR A 330 -23.32 -7.46 -9.19
C THR A 330 -22.70 -6.15 -9.61
N ILE A 331 -22.74 -5.16 -8.73
CA ILE A 331 -22.14 -3.84 -8.93
C ILE A 331 -21.08 -3.67 -7.85
N ASN A 332 -19.84 -3.46 -8.27
CA ASN A 332 -18.73 -3.17 -7.40
C ASN A 332 -18.21 -1.77 -7.72
N LYS A 333 -18.29 -0.86 -6.77
CA LYS A 333 -17.74 0.49 -6.89
C LYS A 333 -16.60 0.66 -5.92
N LYS A 334 -15.47 1.16 -6.41
CA LYS A 334 -14.29 1.46 -5.59
C LYS A 334 -13.80 2.84 -5.91
N ASN A 335 -13.76 3.69 -4.91
CA ASN A 335 -13.24 5.04 -5.01
C ASN A 335 -12.06 5.17 -4.06
N LEU A 336 -10.89 5.43 -4.58
CA LEU A 336 -9.67 5.70 -3.82
C LEU A 336 -9.23 7.12 -4.12
N VAL A 337 -8.96 7.90 -3.09
CA VAL A 337 -8.35 9.23 -3.22
C VAL A 337 -7.25 9.38 -2.19
N VAL A 338 -6.11 9.91 -2.62
CA VAL A 338 -4.97 10.17 -1.76
C VAL A 338 -4.68 11.66 -1.77
N PHE A 339 -4.71 12.23 -0.57
CA PHE A 339 -4.36 13.62 -0.32
C PHE A 339 -3.03 13.70 0.42
N LEU A 340 -2.38 14.82 0.30
CA LEU A 340 -1.16 15.14 1.03
C LEU A 340 -1.22 16.57 1.56
N LYS A 341 -0.72 16.76 2.77
CA LYS A 341 -0.57 18.07 3.42
C LYS A 341 0.79 18.16 4.08
N PRO A 342 1.72 18.97 3.57
CA PRO A 342 2.96 19.31 4.26
C PRO A 342 2.76 20.51 5.18
N THR A 343 3.56 20.56 6.26
CA THR A 343 3.62 21.69 7.21
C THR A 343 5.07 21.90 7.64
N ILE A 344 5.62 23.12 7.52
CA ILE A 344 6.99 23.50 7.90
C ILE A 344 7.05 23.87 9.39
#